data_e8c85dbb2178cb20ca53d7bccd790353
#
_entry.id   e8c85dbb2178cb20ca53d7bccd790353
#
_cell.length_a   1.000
_cell.length_b   1.000
_cell.length_c   1.000
_cell.angle_alpha   90.00
_cell.angle_beta   90.00
_cell.angle_gamma   90.00
#
_symmetry.space_group_name_H-M   'P 1'
#
loop_
_entity.id
_entity.type
_entity.pdbx_description
1 polymer ?
#
loop_
_entity_poly.entity_id
_entity_poly.type
_entity_poly.pdbx_seq_one_letter_code
_entity_poly.pdbx_strand_id
1 'polypeptide(L)'
;MADIQLSSQLFQDIQQAVQRQDPQADQVVVMQYLAAVMGYMVGSQRSMPAEERDALMEELCGFAHHVYDDLSQSQQQQAQAPVGNAFGYWEPPKD
;
A
#
# COMPACT_ATOMS: atom_id res chain seq x y z
N MET A 1 -4.66 -13.71 -11.10
CA MET A 1 -4.31 -12.71 -10.10
C MET A 1 -4.02 -11.38 -10.77
N ALA A 2 -4.57 -10.33 -10.21
CA ALA A 2 -4.37 -9.02 -10.80
C ALA A 2 -2.95 -8.54 -10.58
N ASP A 3 -2.42 -7.85 -11.55
CA ASP A 3 -1.14 -7.17 -11.40
C ASP A 3 -1.36 -5.89 -10.62
N ILE A 4 -0.56 -5.70 -9.58
CA ILE A 4 -0.64 -4.50 -8.76
C ILE A 4 0.40 -3.53 -9.25
N GLN A 5 -0.06 -2.39 -9.73
CA GLN A 5 0.83 -1.35 -10.22
C GLN A 5 0.55 -0.09 -9.44
N LEU A 6 1.61 0.46 -8.88
CA LEU A 6 1.53 1.70 -8.11
C LEU A 6 2.12 2.82 -8.93
N SER A 7 1.43 3.93 -8.97
CA SER A 7 1.88 5.09 -9.74
C SER A 7 1.91 6.30 -8.83
N SER A 8 2.69 7.28 -9.25
CA SER A 8 2.72 8.54 -8.54
C SER A 8 1.34 9.19 -8.50
N GLN A 9 0.60 9.05 -9.58
CA GLN A 9 -0.74 9.61 -9.63
C GLN A 9 -1.64 8.97 -8.60
N LEU A 10 -1.54 7.66 -8.45
CA LEU A 10 -2.36 6.96 -7.46
C LEU A 10 -2.03 7.47 -6.05
N PHE A 11 -0.75 7.61 -5.75
CA PHE A 11 -0.36 8.13 -4.44
C PHE A 11 -0.90 9.52 -4.20
N GLN A 12 -0.82 10.38 -5.21
CA GLN A 12 -1.33 11.73 -5.07
C GLN A 12 -2.84 11.73 -4.88
N ASP A 13 -3.53 10.89 -5.63
CA ASP A 13 -4.98 10.80 -5.51
C ASP A 13 -5.39 10.34 -4.12
N ILE A 14 -4.68 9.36 -3.57
CA ILE A 14 -4.96 8.88 -2.23
C ILE A 14 -4.72 9.97 -1.20
N GLN A 15 -3.59 10.65 -1.31
CA GLN A 15 -3.29 11.72 -0.37
C GLN A 15 -4.32 12.82 -0.42
N GLN A 16 -4.73 13.18 -1.63
CA GLN A 16 -5.73 14.23 -1.78
C GLN A 16 -7.07 13.81 -1.20
N ALA A 17 -7.44 12.55 -1.41
CA ALA A 17 -8.69 12.05 -0.87
C ALA A 17 -8.70 12.12 0.66
N VAL A 18 -7.60 11.71 1.28
CA VAL A 18 -7.50 11.77 2.74
C VAL A 18 -7.50 13.22 3.20
N GLN A 19 -6.76 14.07 2.53
CA GLN A 19 -6.65 15.46 2.96
C GLN A 19 -7.94 16.23 2.80
N ARG A 20 -8.80 15.83 1.86
CA ARG A 20 -10.11 16.44 1.78
C ARG A 20 -10.93 16.18 3.03
N GLN A 21 -10.71 15.02 3.65
CA GLN A 21 -11.42 14.67 4.86
C GLN A 21 -10.70 15.16 6.11
N ASP A 22 -9.38 15.18 6.06
CA ASP A 22 -8.54 15.57 7.17
C ASP A 22 -7.39 16.43 6.65
N PRO A 23 -7.59 17.75 6.57
CA PRO A 23 -6.58 18.60 5.95
C PRO A 23 -5.24 18.61 6.63
N GLN A 24 -5.17 18.17 7.88
CA GLN A 24 -3.90 18.17 8.60
C GLN A 24 -3.23 16.82 8.61
N ALA A 25 -3.74 15.85 7.85
CA ALA A 25 -3.17 14.53 7.83
C ALA A 25 -1.76 14.58 7.25
N ASP A 26 -0.80 14.08 8.01
CA ASP A 26 0.54 13.86 7.48
C ASP A 26 0.61 12.46 6.87
N GLN A 27 1.80 12.07 6.43
CA GLN A 27 1.92 10.79 5.74
C GLN A 27 1.59 9.60 6.63
N VAL A 28 1.95 9.68 7.90
CA VAL A 28 1.63 8.57 8.82
C VAL A 28 0.12 8.45 8.97
N VAL A 29 -0.58 9.57 9.08
CA VAL A 29 -2.03 9.54 9.19
C VAL A 29 -2.66 8.99 7.91
N VAL A 30 -2.11 9.36 6.74
CA VAL A 30 -2.59 8.79 5.50
C VAL A 30 -2.45 7.27 5.51
N MET A 31 -1.33 6.76 5.98
CA MET A 31 -1.14 5.32 6.09
C MET A 31 -2.15 4.69 7.04
N GLN A 32 -2.47 5.36 8.12
CA GLN A 32 -3.47 4.87 9.06
C GLN A 32 -4.85 4.80 8.40
N TYR A 33 -5.19 5.81 7.59
CA TYR A 33 -6.43 5.76 6.84
C TYR A 33 -6.45 4.57 5.90
N LEU A 34 -5.33 4.32 5.21
CA LEU A 34 -5.27 3.21 4.28
C LEU A 34 -5.46 1.88 4.99
N ALA A 35 -4.84 1.72 6.15
CA ALA A 35 -5.00 0.50 6.93
C ALA A 35 -6.45 0.33 7.38
N ALA A 36 -7.07 1.41 7.80
CA ALA A 36 -8.46 1.35 8.24
C ALA A 36 -9.39 1.00 7.08
N VAL A 37 -9.12 1.58 5.91
CA VAL A 37 -9.92 1.26 4.73
C VAL A 37 -9.78 -0.21 4.36
N MET A 38 -8.56 -0.72 4.42
CA MET A 38 -8.34 -2.13 4.13
C MET A 38 -9.15 -3.02 5.07
N GLY A 39 -9.07 -2.73 6.37
CA GLY A 39 -9.83 -3.50 7.34
C GLY A 39 -11.31 -3.40 7.10
N TYR A 40 -11.79 -2.20 6.78
CA TYR A 40 -13.20 -2.01 6.50
C TYR A 40 -13.64 -2.82 5.29
N MET A 41 -12.84 -2.79 4.24
CA MET A 41 -13.20 -3.48 3.02
C MET A 41 -13.26 -4.99 3.23
N VAL A 42 -12.28 -5.54 3.94
CA VAL A 42 -12.29 -6.96 4.23
C VAL A 42 -13.45 -7.31 5.14
N GLY A 43 -13.66 -6.51 6.17
CA GLY A 43 -14.75 -6.78 7.11
C GLY A 43 -16.12 -6.66 6.49
N SER A 44 -16.23 -5.94 5.38
CA SER A 44 -17.51 -5.77 4.70
C SER A 44 -17.84 -6.91 3.75
N GLN A 45 -16.97 -7.88 3.60
CA GLN A 45 -17.20 -9.01 2.69
C GLN A 45 -18.13 -10.00 3.36
N ARG A 46 -19.42 -9.79 3.20
CA ARG A 46 -20.40 -10.57 3.96
C ARG A 46 -20.50 -12.01 3.52
N SER A 47 -20.22 -12.26 2.24
CA SER A 47 -20.30 -13.62 1.72
C SER A 47 -19.09 -14.44 2.07
N MET A 48 -18.10 -13.83 2.68
CA MET A 48 -16.85 -14.51 3.01
C MET A 48 -16.87 -14.90 4.48
N PRO A 49 -16.66 -16.17 4.81
CA PRO A 49 -16.61 -16.59 6.22
C PRO A 49 -15.50 -15.88 6.98
N ALA A 50 -15.66 -15.84 8.30
CA ALA A 50 -14.70 -15.15 9.14
C ALA A 50 -13.29 -15.71 8.97
N GLU A 51 -13.16 -17.03 8.84
CA GLU A 51 -11.85 -17.64 8.67
C GLU A 51 -11.18 -17.17 7.40
N GLU A 52 -11.95 -17.04 6.32
CA GLU A 52 -11.40 -16.57 5.06
C GLU A 52 -11.04 -15.10 5.13
N ARG A 53 -11.84 -14.33 5.85
CA ARG A 53 -11.50 -12.91 6.02
C ARG A 53 -10.21 -12.73 6.81
N ASP A 54 -10.05 -13.56 7.85
CA ASP A 54 -8.81 -13.50 8.62
C ASP A 54 -7.61 -13.88 7.76
N ALA A 55 -7.76 -14.92 6.96
CA ALA A 55 -6.68 -15.32 6.06
C ALA A 55 -6.38 -14.24 5.05
N LEU A 56 -7.41 -13.59 4.52
CA LEU A 56 -7.20 -12.51 3.57
C LEU A 56 -6.46 -11.36 4.22
N MET A 57 -6.82 -11.00 5.45
CA MET A 57 -6.10 -9.95 6.15
C MET A 57 -4.63 -10.30 6.30
N GLU A 58 -4.33 -11.54 6.65
CA GLU A 58 -2.94 -11.96 6.78
C GLU A 58 -2.21 -11.88 5.46
N GLU A 59 -2.88 -12.27 4.39
CA GLU A 59 -2.27 -12.20 3.07
C GLU A 59 -2.00 -10.76 2.67
N LEU A 60 -2.95 -9.88 2.93
CA LEU A 60 -2.78 -8.47 2.59
C LEU A 60 -1.67 -7.84 3.39
N CYS A 61 -1.60 -8.13 4.68
CA CYS A 61 -0.52 -7.63 5.51
C CYS A 61 0.82 -8.18 5.06
N GLY A 62 0.85 -9.46 4.69
CA GLY A 62 2.07 -10.05 4.19
C GLY A 62 2.52 -9.42 2.89
N PHE A 63 1.56 -9.12 2.00
CA PHE A 63 1.90 -8.45 0.76
C PHE A 63 2.45 -7.04 1.03
N ALA A 64 1.82 -6.32 1.95
CA ALA A 64 2.31 -4.99 2.30
C ALA A 64 3.72 -5.08 2.85
N HIS A 65 3.99 -6.08 3.69
CA HIS A 65 5.31 -6.25 4.25
C HIS A 65 6.32 -6.60 3.16
N HIS A 66 5.90 -7.40 2.19
CA HIS A 66 6.77 -7.75 1.07
C HIS A 66 7.16 -6.51 0.27
N VAL A 67 6.19 -5.65 -0.01
CA VAL A 67 6.46 -4.40 -0.72
C VAL A 67 7.42 -3.54 0.09
N TYR A 68 7.20 -3.46 1.37
CA TYR A 68 8.07 -2.69 2.25
C TYR A 68 9.50 -3.24 2.22
N ASP A 69 9.63 -4.55 2.32
CA ASP A 69 10.96 -5.16 2.33
C ASP A 69 11.68 -4.91 1.01
N ASP A 70 10.98 -5.10 -0.10
CA ASP A 70 11.59 -4.91 -1.40
C ASP A 70 12.05 -3.48 -1.59
N LEU A 71 11.23 -2.54 -1.18
CA LEU A 71 11.59 -1.14 -1.32
C LEU A 71 12.78 -0.79 -0.43
N SER A 72 12.78 -1.30 0.79
CA SER A 72 13.88 -1.04 1.72
C SER A 72 15.20 -1.59 1.20
N GLN A 73 15.16 -2.82 0.67
CA GLN A 73 16.36 -3.43 0.13
C GLN A 73 16.84 -2.67 -1.11
N SER A 74 15.92 -2.27 -1.94
CA SER A 74 16.28 -1.53 -3.13
C SER A 74 16.96 -0.21 -2.76
N GLN A 75 16.43 0.47 -1.76
CA GLN A 75 17.02 1.72 -1.31
C GLN A 75 18.39 1.52 -0.70
N GLN A 76 18.58 0.44 0.02
CA GLN A 76 19.87 0.16 0.62
C GLN A 76 20.93 -0.17 -0.43
N GLN A 77 20.54 -0.93 -1.44
CA GLN A 77 21.45 -1.33 -2.47
C GLN A 77 21.79 -0.22 -3.43
N GLN A 78 20.85 0.67 -3.63
CA GLN A 78 21.01 1.74 -4.59
C GLN A 78 20.71 3.05 -3.89
N ALA A 79 21.65 3.49 -3.09
CA ALA A 79 21.45 4.66 -2.27
C ALA A 79 21.01 5.87 -3.10
N GLN A 80 21.49 5.95 -4.33
CA GLN A 80 21.14 7.05 -5.21
C GLN A 80 20.06 6.67 -6.21
N ALA A 81 19.38 5.56 -5.97
CA ALA A 81 18.36 5.11 -6.90
C ALA A 81 17.30 6.18 -7.07
N PRO A 82 16.87 6.41 -8.31
CA PRO A 82 15.82 7.38 -8.52
C PRO A 82 14.54 6.94 -7.84
N VAL A 83 14.05 7.81 -7.00
CA VAL A 83 12.81 7.52 -6.30
C VAL A 83 11.67 7.37 -7.29
N GLY A 84 11.72 8.10 -8.38
CA GLY A 84 10.69 8.01 -9.37
C GLY A 84 10.48 6.61 -9.92
N ASN A 85 11.57 5.86 -10.05
CA ASN A 85 11.41 4.48 -10.51
C ASN A 85 10.62 3.64 -9.53
N ALA A 86 10.83 3.88 -8.24
CA ALA A 86 10.10 3.13 -7.23
C ALA A 86 8.64 3.53 -7.17
N PHE A 87 8.34 4.77 -7.51
CA PHE A 87 7.00 5.30 -7.36
C PHE A 87 6.24 5.43 -8.67
N GLY A 88 6.88 5.11 -9.79
CA GLY A 88 6.15 5.12 -11.04
C GLY A 88 5.04 4.09 -11.03
N TYR A 89 5.37 2.88 -10.67
CA TYR A 89 4.44 1.80 -10.44
C TYR A 89 5.21 0.72 -9.71
N TRP A 90 4.48 -0.12 -8.98
CA TRP A 90 5.19 -1.14 -8.24
C TRP A 90 5.49 -2.33 -9.13
N GLU A 91 6.73 -2.73 -9.10
CA GLU A 91 7.15 -4.00 -9.65
C GLU A 91 8.37 -4.43 -8.85
N PRO A 92 8.69 -5.71 -8.87
CA PRO A 92 9.87 -6.16 -8.13
C PRO A 92 11.09 -5.39 -8.57
N PRO A 93 12.00 -5.07 -7.65
CA PRO A 93 13.22 -4.37 -8.02
C PRO A 93 13.98 -5.12 -9.07
N LYS A 94 14.40 -4.42 -10.08
CA LYS A 94 15.08 -5.07 -11.19
C LYS A 94 16.57 -5.18 -10.97
N ASP A 95 17.06 -4.38 -10.11
CA ASP A 95 18.51 -4.35 -9.92
C ASP A 95 18.85 -3.82 -8.58
#